data_1f88171262bd119c50e82f8c6a514324
#
_entry.id   1f88171262bd119c50e82f8c6a514324
#
_cell.length_a   1.000
_cell.length_b   1.000
_cell.length_c   1.000
_cell.angle_alpha   90.00
_cell.angle_beta   90.00
_cell.angle_gamma   90.00
#
_symmetry.space_group_name_H-M   'P 1'
#
loop_
_entity.id
_entity.type
_entity.pdbx_description
1 polymer ?
#
loop_
_entity_poly.entity_id
_entity_poly.type
_entity_poly.pdbx_seq_one_letter_code
_entity_poly.pdbx_strand_id
1 'polypeptide(L)'
;MNQVTFSPKPLIQLGSTPLLAMPAARRLAPTSPAMTVLTDFSQVVPQSVDADTPIDEAHLKMRYGGVRLLFVMDKQAHCIGIITSKEVIGTRRINLAMQQRDLPREDITAEMIMTPWHKLSAMPVAQLASLTIEDLVLSMEAVTDQHLLVTEQNDNHELRIRGLISATDIQNAVGKEINPVPRAKSFAEICQVITGHDL
;
A
#
# COMPACT_ATOMS: atom_id res chain seq x y z
N MET A 1 -24.24 33.82 -24.10
CA MET A 1 -24.22 32.88 -22.96
C MET A 1 -25.20 31.77 -23.27
N ASN A 2 -24.71 30.56 -23.58
CA ASN A 2 -25.60 29.41 -23.81
C ASN A 2 -26.10 28.92 -22.46
N GLN A 3 -27.38 29.11 -22.21
CA GLN A 3 -28.06 28.49 -21.05
C GLN A 3 -28.11 26.96 -21.30
N VAL A 4 -27.40 26.20 -20.46
CA VAL A 4 -27.53 24.73 -20.42
C VAL A 4 -28.87 24.41 -19.77
N THR A 5 -29.84 23.95 -20.56
CA THR A 5 -31.14 23.54 -20.04
C THR A 5 -31.08 22.11 -19.56
N PHE A 6 -31.22 21.90 -18.25
CA PHE A 6 -31.33 20.56 -17.66
C PHE A 6 -32.76 20.04 -17.75
N SER A 7 -32.93 18.86 -18.33
CA SER A 7 -34.24 18.17 -18.37
C SER A 7 -34.15 16.87 -17.55
N PRO A 8 -35.07 16.62 -16.62
CA PRO A 8 -35.12 15.38 -15.85
C PRO A 8 -35.37 14.19 -16.80
N LYS A 9 -34.68 13.09 -16.56
CA LYS A 9 -34.91 11.84 -17.27
C LYS A 9 -35.88 10.97 -16.48
N PRO A 10 -36.80 10.25 -17.16
CA PRO A 10 -37.73 9.37 -16.47
C PRO A 10 -36.99 8.21 -15.78
N LEU A 11 -37.41 7.93 -14.54
CA LEU A 11 -36.96 6.76 -13.79
C LEU A 11 -37.98 5.64 -13.97
N ILE A 12 -37.50 4.39 -13.96
CA ILE A 12 -38.36 3.21 -14.04
C ILE A 12 -38.48 2.58 -12.64
N GLN A 13 -39.62 2.00 -12.35
CA GLN A 13 -39.78 1.14 -11.18
C GLN A 13 -39.40 -0.29 -11.52
N LEU A 14 -38.69 -0.96 -10.59
CA LEU A 14 -38.30 -2.33 -10.75
C LEU A 14 -39.55 -3.23 -10.60
N GLY A 15 -39.90 -3.94 -11.67
CA GLY A 15 -41.05 -4.88 -11.69
C GLY A 15 -40.71 -6.29 -11.21
N SER A 16 -39.42 -6.58 -10.95
CA SER A 16 -38.93 -7.89 -10.47
C SER A 16 -37.65 -7.72 -9.66
N THR A 17 -37.27 -8.75 -8.91
CA THR A 17 -36.00 -8.78 -8.18
C THR A 17 -34.81 -8.82 -9.16
N PRO A 18 -33.96 -7.77 -9.20
CA PRO A 18 -32.82 -7.73 -10.13
C PRO A 18 -31.65 -8.56 -9.63
N LEU A 19 -30.80 -9.01 -10.56
CA LEU A 19 -29.49 -9.55 -10.26
C LEU A 19 -28.48 -8.41 -10.15
N LEU A 20 -27.49 -8.56 -9.25
CA LEU A 20 -26.34 -7.65 -9.20
C LEU A 20 -25.36 -7.99 -10.32
N ALA A 21 -24.96 -6.97 -11.08
CA ALA A 21 -23.84 -7.12 -11.99
C ALA A 21 -22.54 -7.21 -11.18
N MET A 22 -21.80 -8.29 -11.37
CA MET A 22 -20.49 -8.48 -10.73
C MET A 22 -19.39 -8.11 -11.73
N PRO A 23 -18.29 -7.47 -11.27
CA PRO A 23 -17.15 -7.26 -12.13
C PRO A 23 -16.64 -8.60 -12.70
N ALA A 24 -16.39 -8.65 -13.99
CA ALA A 24 -15.71 -9.80 -14.57
C ALA A 24 -14.30 -9.89 -13.97
N ALA A 25 -13.91 -11.09 -13.50
CA ALA A 25 -12.54 -11.34 -13.05
C ALA A 25 -11.59 -11.18 -14.25
N ARG A 26 -11.02 -10.00 -14.41
CA ARG A 26 -10.09 -9.69 -15.50
C ARG A 26 -8.70 -10.16 -15.05
N ARG A 27 -8.29 -11.33 -15.50
CA ARG A 27 -6.89 -11.74 -15.36
C ARG A 27 -6.06 -10.96 -16.37
N LEU A 28 -5.07 -10.23 -15.87
CA LEU A 28 -4.10 -9.55 -16.70
C LEU A 28 -3.02 -10.54 -17.17
N ALA A 29 -2.53 -10.34 -18.39
CA ALA A 29 -1.38 -11.10 -18.87
C ALA A 29 -0.09 -10.55 -18.23
N PRO A 30 0.96 -11.37 -18.04
CA PRO A 30 2.28 -10.90 -17.59
C PRO A 30 2.83 -9.77 -18.46
N THR A 31 2.51 -9.77 -19.75
CA THR A 31 2.90 -8.75 -20.75
C THR A 31 2.02 -7.49 -20.72
N SER A 32 0.98 -7.43 -19.87
CA SER A 32 0.17 -6.21 -19.72
C SER A 32 1.00 -5.07 -19.13
N PRO A 33 0.68 -3.80 -19.44
CA PRO A 33 1.39 -2.65 -18.88
C PRO A 33 1.35 -2.63 -17.34
N ALA A 34 2.49 -2.39 -16.69
CA ALA A 34 2.61 -2.34 -15.23
C ALA A 34 1.72 -1.26 -14.58
N MET A 35 1.41 -0.18 -15.32
CA MET A 35 0.48 0.86 -14.87
C MET A 35 -0.93 0.34 -14.51
N THR A 36 -1.33 -0.81 -15.04
CA THR A 36 -2.66 -1.40 -14.79
C THR A 36 -2.86 -1.92 -13.37
N VAL A 37 -1.78 -2.14 -12.63
CA VAL A 37 -1.81 -2.56 -11.21
C VAL A 37 -1.46 -1.43 -10.24
N LEU A 38 -1.34 -0.20 -10.73
CA LEU A 38 -1.09 0.98 -9.93
C LEU A 38 -2.38 1.41 -9.20
N THR A 39 -2.31 1.53 -7.88
CA THR A 39 -3.27 2.33 -7.11
C THR A 39 -2.89 3.79 -7.25
N ASP A 40 -3.55 4.50 -8.18
CA ASP A 40 -3.21 5.86 -8.59
C ASP A 40 -3.86 6.90 -7.68
N PHE A 41 -3.08 7.66 -6.94
CA PHE A 41 -3.57 8.70 -6.01
C PHE A 41 -4.07 9.98 -6.70
N SER A 42 -3.95 10.07 -8.02
CA SER A 42 -4.70 11.08 -8.78
C SER A 42 -6.18 10.72 -8.95
N GLN A 43 -6.56 9.46 -8.72
CA GLN A 43 -7.92 8.95 -8.88
C GLN A 43 -8.55 8.50 -7.56
N VAL A 44 -7.74 8.05 -6.60
CA VAL A 44 -8.21 7.60 -5.28
C VAL A 44 -7.47 8.33 -4.18
N VAL A 45 -8.18 8.67 -3.11
CA VAL A 45 -7.57 9.35 -1.96
C VAL A 45 -6.75 8.35 -1.14
N PRO A 46 -5.43 8.59 -0.94
CA PRO A 46 -4.63 7.76 -0.07
C PRO A 46 -5.15 7.82 1.37
N GLN A 47 -5.15 6.70 2.06
CA GLN A 47 -5.50 6.66 3.48
C GLN A 47 -4.25 6.96 4.32
N SER A 48 -4.39 7.87 5.27
CA SER A 48 -3.29 8.31 6.13
C SER A 48 -3.72 8.42 7.59
N VAL A 49 -2.74 8.48 8.49
CA VAL A 49 -2.91 8.80 9.92
C VAL A 49 -1.85 9.81 10.34
N ASP A 50 -2.12 10.53 11.42
CA ASP A 50 -1.12 11.40 12.02
C ASP A 50 -0.06 10.56 12.75
N ALA A 51 1.15 11.09 12.86
CA ALA A 51 2.30 10.42 13.48
C ALA A 51 2.03 9.97 14.92
N ASP A 52 1.27 10.78 15.67
CA ASP A 52 0.90 10.55 17.06
C ASP A 52 -0.36 9.68 17.26
N THR A 53 -0.98 9.19 16.17
CA THR A 53 -2.15 8.30 16.24
C THR A 53 -1.77 6.99 16.94
N PRO A 54 -2.51 6.56 18.00
CA PRO A 54 -2.33 5.26 18.64
C PRO A 54 -2.48 4.11 17.64
N ILE A 55 -1.67 3.05 17.82
CA ILE A 55 -1.66 1.91 16.86
C ILE A 55 -3.01 1.21 16.74
N ASP A 56 -3.78 1.14 17.84
CA ASP A 56 -5.08 0.48 17.82
C ASP A 56 -6.11 1.31 17.03
N GLU A 57 -6.03 2.64 17.07
CA GLU A 57 -6.83 3.55 16.24
C GLU A 57 -6.42 3.45 14.76
N ALA A 58 -5.11 3.42 14.48
CA ALA A 58 -4.61 3.19 13.13
C ALA A 58 -5.12 1.85 12.55
N HIS A 59 -5.16 0.79 13.39
CA HIS A 59 -5.73 -0.50 12.98
C HIS A 59 -7.24 -0.41 12.67
N LEU A 60 -8.01 0.28 13.50
CA LEU A 60 -9.43 0.50 13.24
C LEU A 60 -9.63 1.26 11.92
N LYS A 61 -8.83 2.28 11.65
CA LYS A 61 -8.89 3.02 10.38
C LYS A 61 -8.61 2.12 9.18
N MET A 62 -7.62 1.22 9.26
CA MET A 62 -7.38 0.22 8.21
C MET A 62 -8.60 -0.67 7.97
N ARG A 63 -9.23 -1.16 9.05
CA ARG A 63 -10.41 -2.04 8.95
C ARG A 63 -11.61 -1.34 8.34
N TYR A 64 -11.93 -0.13 8.77
CA TYR A 64 -13.07 0.65 8.23
C TYR A 64 -12.82 1.12 6.80
N GLY A 65 -11.59 1.49 6.49
CA GLY A 65 -11.18 1.90 5.13
C GLY A 65 -10.98 0.74 4.15
N GLY A 66 -11.02 -0.52 4.62
CA GLY A 66 -10.75 -1.69 3.79
C GLY A 66 -9.32 -1.73 3.23
N VAL A 67 -8.37 -1.05 3.89
CA VAL A 67 -6.96 -0.96 3.47
C VAL A 67 -6.05 -1.67 4.45
N ARG A 68 -4.87 -2.08 3.97
CA ARG A 68 -3.84 -2.74 4.80
C ARG A 68 -2.57 -1.91 4.95
N LEU A 69 -2.60 -0.67 4.46
CA LEU A 69 -1.51 0.30 4.56
C LEU A 69 -2.10 1.68 4.80
N LEU A 70 -1.46 2.45 5.68
CA LEU A 70 -1.72 3.88 5.90
C LEU A 70 -0.41 4.65 5.75
N PHE A 71 -0.49 5.84 5.16
CA PHE A 71 0.60 6.81 5.18
C PHE A 71 0.63 7.50 6.53
N VAL A 72 1.82 7.70 7.09
CA VAL A 72 2.01 8.41 8.36
C VAL A 72 2.43 9.84 8.04
N MET A 73 1.66 10.80 8.53
CA MET A 73 1.83 12.22 8.25
C MET A 73 2.36 12.96 9.49
N ASP A 74 3.28 13.90 9.27
CA ASP A 74 3.69 14.82 10.32
C ASP A 74 2.70 16.02 10.44
N LYS A 75 2.95 16.90 11.41
CA LYS A 75 2.11 18.09 11.67
C LYS A 75 2.18 19.14 10.54
N GLN A 76 3.13 19.02 9.64
CA GLN A 76 3.28 19.85 8.44
C GLN A 76 2.68 19.21 7.19
N ALA A 77 1.93 18.11 7.36
CA ALA A 77 1.33 17.31 6.30
C ALA A 77 2.34 16.67 5.32
N HIS A 78 3.59 16.42 5.76
CA HIS A 78 4.53 15.63 5.01
C HIS A 78 4.36 14.14 5.33
N CYS A 79 4.51 13.30 4.30
CA CYS A 79 4.54 11.86 4.50
C CYS A 79 5.91 11.44 5.06
N ILE A 80 5.95 10.99 6.32
CA ILE A 80 7.17 10.58 7.01
C ILE A 80 7.41 9.07 6.97
N GLY A 81 6.42 8.29 6.54
CA GLY A 81 6.54 6.84 6.42
C GLY A 81 5.22 6.15 6.13
N ILE A 82 5.23 4.83 6.25
CA ILE A 82 4.04 4.00 6.14
C ILE A 82 3.93 3.04 7.32
N ILE A 83 2.70 2.67 7.65
CA ILE A 83 2.39 1.60 8.59
C ILE A 83 1.49 0.58 7.90
N THR A 84 1.77 -0.70 8.05
CA THR A 84 0.95 -1.77 7.47
C THR A 84 0.24 -2.57 8.55
N SER A 85 -0.78 -3.32 8.16
CA SER A 85 -1.48 -4.22 9.08
C SER A 85 -0.53 -5.24 9.73
N LYS A 86 0.56 -5.61 9.06
CA LYS A 86 1.58 -6.51 9.59
C LYS A 86 2.31 -5.90 10.79
N GLU A 87 2.67 -4.62 10.76
CA GLU A 87 3.29 -3.92 11.89
C GLU A 87 2.31 -3.75 13.05
N VAL A 88 1.07 -3.41 12.76
CA VAL A 88 0.04 -3.12 13.78
C VAL A 88 -0.46 -4.38 14.49
N ILE A 89 -0.55 -5.52 13.77
CA ILE A 89 -0.96 -6.80 14.34
C ILE A 89 0.26 -7.55 14.90
N GLY A 90 1.44 -7.33 14.29
CA GLY A 90 2.68 -8.00 14.67
C GLY A 90 3.19 -7.54 16.03
N THR A 91 3.64 -8.49 16.85
CA THR A 91 4.11 -8.19 18.22
C THR A 91 5.53 -7.63 18.24
N ARG A 92 6.38 -7.96 17.25
CA ARG A 92 7.84 -7.68 17.31
C ARG A 92 8.16 -6.19 17.40
N ARG A 93 7.64 -5.36 16.46
CA ARG A 93 7.92 -3.91 16.46
C ARG A 93 7.27 -3.21 17.66
N ILE A 94 6.06 -3.63 18.01
CA ILE A 94 5.33 -3.08 19.15
C ILE A 94 6.08 -3.37 20.44
N ASN A 95 6.45 -4.64 20.70
CA ASN A 95 7.20 -4.99 21.89
C ASN A 95 8.56 -4.28 21.98
N LEU A 96 9.25 -4.12 20.84
CA LEU A 96 10.49 -3.37 20.79
C LEU A 96 10.27 -1.89 21.15
N ALA A 97 9.22 -1.25 20.62
CA ALA A 97 8.90 0.13 20.94
C ALA A 97 8.50 0.31 22.42
N MET A 98 7.70 -0.61 22.97
CA MET A 98 7.33 -0.64 24.40
C MET A 98 8.56 -0.73 25.29
N GLN A 99 9.48 -1.66 24.99
CA GLN A 99 10.72 -1.85 25.78
C GLN A 99 11.68 -0.66 25.67
N GLN A 100 11.87 -0.11 24.47
CA GLN A 100 12.81 1.00 24.26
C GLN A 100 12.35 2.31 24.88
N ARG A 101 11.04 2.50 25.01
CA ARG A 101 10.45 3.77 25.47
C ARG A 101 9.81 3.67 26.85
N ASP A 102 9.78 2.46 27.43
CA ASP A 102 9.11 2.17 28.72
C ASP A 102 7.63 2.64 28.70
N LEU A 103 6.93 2.30 27.61
CA LEU A 103 5.54 2.70 27.39
C LEU A 103 4.64 1.47 27.32
N PRO A 104 3.39 1.57 27.83
CA PRO A 104 2.38 0.55 27.60
C PRO A 104 1.89 0.57 26.15
N ARG A 105 1.23 -0.51 25.72
CA ARG A 105 0.79 -0.69 24.33
C ARG A 105 -0.13 0.43 23.83
N GLU A 106 -1.01 0.92 24.67
CA GLU A 106 -1.97 1.98 24.38
C GLU A 106 -1.32 3.32 24.01
N ASP A 107 -0.08 3.55 24.47
CA ASP A 107 0.68 4.77 24.21
C ASP A 107 1.63 4.61 23.00
N ILE A 108 1.66 3.45 22.36
CA ILE A 108 2.44 3.25 21.14
C ILE A 108 1.73 3.89 19.97
N THR A 109 2.45 4.79 19.28
CA THR A 109 1.92 5.55 18.14
C THR A 109 2.38 4.99 16.79
N ALA A 110 1.72 5.45 15.72
CA ALA A 110 2.06 5.08 14.35
C ALA A 110 3.52 5.38 14.00
N GLU A 111 4.04 6.54 14.40
CA GLU A 111 5.44 6.92 14.18
C GLU A 111 6.44 5.96 14.81
N MET A 112 6.13 5.43 15.99
CA MET A 112 7.04 4.55 16.72
C MET A 112 7.29 3.21 16.03
N ILE A 113 6.33 2.74 15.23
CA ILE A 113 6.41 1.42 14.57
C ILE A 113 6.40 1.50 13.05
N MET A 114 6.22 2.66 12.44
CA MET A 114 6.20 2.85 10.99
C MET A 114 7.51 2.39 10.32
N THR A 115 7.44 2.14 9.04
CA THR A 115 8.61 2.11 8.17
C THR A 115 8.84 3.53 7.64
N PRO A 116 9.93 4.21 8.04
CA PRO A 116 10.18 5.59 7.64
C PRO A 116 10.50 5.67 6.14
N TRP A 117 10.19 6.82 5.53
CA TRP A 117 10.29 7.04 4.08
C TRP A 117 11.65 6.64 3.48
N HIS A 118 12.77 6.90 4.18
CA HIS A 118 14.12 6.58 3.70
C HIS A 118 14.45 5.08 3.64
N LYS A 119 13.57 4.23 4.16
CA LYS A 119 13.67 2.76 4.08
C LYS A 119 12.69 2.16 3.07
N LEU A 120 11.90 2.99 2.39
CA LEU A 120 10.93 2.54 1.41
C LEU A 120 11.53 2.53 0.02
N SER A 121 11.17 1.52 -0.76
CA SER A 121 11.53 1.46 -2.18
C SER A 121 10.53 2.28 -3.00
N ALA A 122 11.05 3.02 -3.98
CA ALA A 122 10.23 3.83 -4.87
C ALA A 122 10.70 3.71 -6.32
N MET A 123 9.76 3.90 -7.26
CA MET A 123 10.00 3.91 -8.70
C MET A 123 9.34 5.16 -9.31
N PRO A 124 10.03 5.91 -10.19
CA PRO A 124 9.39 7.00 -10.93
C PRO A 124 8.25 6.48 -11.83
N VAL A 125 7.16 7.22 -11.91
CA VAL A 125 6.01 6.87 -12.77
C VAL A 125 6.39 6.71 -14.24
N ALA A 126 7.34 7.52 -14.72
CA ALA A 126 7.86 7.42 -16.10
C ALA A 126 8.56 6.07 -16.36
N GLN A 127 9.28 5.53 -15.37
CA GLN A 127 9.87 4.21 -15.46
C GLN A 127 8.79 3.13 -15.43
N LEU A 128 7.82 3.21 -14.50
CA LEU A 128 6.72 2.27 -14.42
C LEU A 128 5.93 2.18 -15.73
N ALA A 129 5.72 3.31 -16.39
CA ALA A 129 4.97 3.38 -17.65
C ALA A 129 5.63 2.60 -18.80
N SER A 130 6.93 2.32 -18.72
CA SER A 130 7.69 1.55 -19.72
C SER A 130 7.75 0.05 -19.42
N LEU A 131 7.26 -0.39 -18.26
CA LEU A 131 7.37 -1.79 -17.80
C LEU A 131 6.11 -2.59 -18.09
N THR A 132 6.29 -3.89 -18.25
CA THR A 132 5.24 -4.90 -18.15
C THR A 132 5.04 -5.33 -16.70
N ILE A 133 3.96 -6.06 -16.42
CA ILE A 133 3.74 -6.66 -15.10
C ILE A 133 4.86 -7.64 -14.75
N GLU A 134 5.38 -8.40 -15.73
CA GLU A 134 6.49 -9.34 -15.51
C GLU A 134 7.77 -8.60 -15.09
N ASP A 135 8.13 -7.50 -15.77
CA ASP A 135 9.28 -6.66 -15.40
C ASP A 135 9.12 -6.08 -13.99
N LEU A 136 7.88 -5.68 -13.63
CA LEU A 136 7.55 -5.18 -12.31
C LEU A 136 7.71 -6.26 -11.23
N VAL A 137 7.25 -7.49 -11.51
CA VAL A 137 7.41 -8.64 -10.59
C VAL A 137 8.89 -8.89 -10.31
N LEU A 138 9.72 -8.99 -11.36
CA LEU A 138 11.16 -9.17 -11.22
C LEU A 138 11.82 -8.04 -10.41
N SER A 139 11.35 -6.80 -10.62
CA SER A 139 11.83 -5.64 -9.86
C SER A 139 11.44 -5.72 -8.38
N MET A 140 10.23 -6.18 -8.07
CA MET A 140 9.75 -6.32 -6.69
C MET A 140 10.37 -7.52 -5.97
N GLU A 141 10.70 -8.61 -6.67
CA GLU A 141 11.42 -9.75 -6.10
C GLU A 141 12.86 -9.36 -5.66
N ALA A 142 13.44 -8.34 -6.28
CA ALA A 142 14.76 -7.83 -5.89
C ALA A 142 14.73 -7.00 -4.59
N VAL A 143 13.55 -6.52 -4.18
CA VAL A 143 13.34 -5.79 -2.92
C VAL A 143 12.48 -6.63 -1.98
N THR A 144 12.79 -6.59 -0.67
CA THR A 144 12.07 -7.38 0.34
C THR A 144 10.71 -6.79 0.74
N ASP A 145 10.34 -5.65 0.14
CA ASP A 145 9.14 -4.92 0.49
C ASP A 145 7.93 -5.45 -0.31
N GLN A 146 6.80 -5.62 0.37
CA GLN A 146 5.54 -6.01 -0.26
C GLN A 146 4.84 -4.84 -0.97
N HIS A 147 5.40 -3.64 -0.84
CA HIS A 147 4.85 -2.39 -1.38
C HIS A 147 5.94 -1.61 -2.09
N LEU A 148 5.63 -1.12 -3.28
CA LEU A 148 6.47 -0.24 -4.08
C LEU A 148 5.76 1.10 -4.22
N LEU A 149 6.40 2.17 -3.75
CA LEU A 149 5.89 3.52 -3.97
C LEU A 149 6.15 3.96 -5.41
N VAL A 150 5.20 4.62 -6.00
CA VAL A 150 5.38 5.26 -7.32
C VAL A 150 5.43 6.76 -7.13
N THR A 151 6.49 7.38 -7.64
CA THR A 151 6.77 8.80 -7.45
C THR A 151 6.67 9.58 -8.76
N GLU A 152 6.36 10.87 -8.64
CA GLU A 152 6.42 11.83 -9.73
C GLU A 152 7.00 13.15 -9.21
N GLN A 153 7.44 14.01 -10.11
CA GLN A 153 7.73 15.40 -9.81
C GLN A 153 6.57 16.28 -10.27
N ASN A 154 6.16 17.22 -9.43
CA ASN A 154 5.18 18.23 -9.82
C ASN A 154 5.86 19.35 -10.65
N ASP A 155 5.08 20.33 -11.09
CA ASP A 155 5.56 21.46 -11.89
C ASP A 155 6.61 22.30 -11.15
N ASN A 156 6.66 22.25 -9.83
CA ASN A 156 7.65 22.92 -8.98
C ASN A 156 8.89 22.05 -8.69
N HIS A 157 9.06 20.91 -9.38
CA HIS A 157 10.12 19.92 -9.14
C HIS A 157 10.11 19.29 -7.74
N GLU A 158 8.98 19.37 -7.01
CA GLU A 158 8.83 18.67 -5.74
C GLU A 158 8.47 17.19 -5.97
N LEU A 159 9.13 16.31 -5.23
CA LEU A 159 8.86 14.87 -5.28
C LEU A 159 7.54 14.56 -4.57
N ARG A 160 6.63 13.87 -5.26
CA ARG A 160 5.33 13.46 -4.75
C ARG A 160 5.14 11.95 -4.88
N ILE A 161 4.42 11.36 -3.94
CA ILE A 161 3.97 9.97 -4.07
C ILE A 161 2.72 9.99 -4.97
N ARG A 162 2.88 9.47 -6.19
CA ARG A 162 1.82 9.37 -7.19
C ARG A 162 0.91 8.18 -6.95
N GLY A 163 1.43 7.12 -6.36
CA GLY A 163 0.66 5.91 -6.12
C GLY A 163 1.43 4.82 -5.41
N LEU A 164 0.79 3.67 -5.33
CA LEU A 164 1.28 2.49 -4.63
C LEU A 164 1.01 1.25 -5.47
N ILE A 165 1.95 0.31 -5.47
CA ILE A 165 1.75 -1.04 -5.99
C ILE A 165 2.00 -2.02 -4.85
N SER A 166 1.07 -2.95 -4.62
CA SER A 166 1.26 -4.03 -3.67
C SER A 166 1.46 -5.37 -4.39
N ALA A 167 2.27 -6.24 -3.80
CA ALA A 167 2.45 -7.61 -4.27
C ALA A 167 1.10 -8.35 -4.35
N THR A 168 0.19 -8.07 -3.42
CA THR A 168 -1.16 -8.65 -3.42
C THR A 168 -2.00 -8.21 -4.63
N ASP A 169 -1.90 -6.93 -5.04
CA ASP A 169 -2.65 -6.43 -6.19
C ASP A 169 -2.15 -7.08 -7.49
N ILE A 170 -0.84 -7.28 -7.61
CA ILE A 170 -0.26 -8.00 -8.73
C ILE A 170 -0.71 -9.47 -8.72
N GLN A 171 -0.67 -10.15 -7.57
CA GLN A 171 -1.15 -11.53 -7.43
C GLN A 171 -2.60 -11.68 -7.87
N ASN A 172 -3.47 -10.77 -7.41
CA ASN A 172 -4.89 -10.79 -7.76
C ASN A 172 -5.10 -10.55 -9.26
N ALA A 173 -4.30 -9.68 -9.86
CA ALA A 173 -4.39 -9.32 -11.27
C ALA A 173 -3.92 -10.44 -12.21
N VAL A 174 -2.82 -11.12 -11.86
CA VAL A 174 -2.17 -12.15 -12.70
C VAL A 174 -2.58 -13.56 -12.30
N GLY A 175 -3.06 -13.76 -11.07
CA GLY A 175 -3.41 -15.08 -10.52
C GLY A 175 -2.18 -15.95 -10.20
N LYS A 176 -1.00 -15.34 -10.03
CA LYS A 176 0.26 -16.00 -9.68
C LYS A 176 0.80 -15.45 -8.35
N GLU A 177 1.19 -16.32 -7.44
CA GLU A 177 1.83 -15.88 -6.19
C GLU A 177 3.18 -15.24 -6.48
N ILE A 178 3.38 -14.05 -5.91
CA ILE A 178 4.66 -13.35 -5.85
C ILE A 178 5.17 -13.53 -4.44
N ASN A 179 6.12 -14.42 -4.26
CA ASN A 179 6.82 -14.57 -2.99
C ASN A 179 8.13 -13.79 -3.09
N PRO A 180 8.26 -12.63 -2.44
CA PRO A 180 9.56 -11.99 -2.31
C PRO A 180 10.50 -12.97 -1.60
N VAL A 181 11.58 -13.34 -2.26
CA VAL A 181 12.59 -14.23 -1.68
C VAL A 181 13.15 -13.55 -0.44
N PRO A 182 13.03 -14.17 0.76
CA PRO A 182 13.57 -13.57 1.98
C PRO A 182 15.09 -13.46 1.83
N ARG A 183 15.59 -12.27 1.58
CA ARG A 183 17.04 -12.02 1.67
C ARG A 183 17.38 -11.82 3.14
N ALA A 184 18.14 -12.76 3.69
CA ALA A 184 18.69 -12.62 5.02
C ALA A 184 19.58 -11.36 5.09
N LYS A 185 19.21 -10.42 5.95
CA LYS A 185 19.93 -9.15 6.15
C LYS A 185 20.91 -9.21 7.32
N SER A 186 20.89 -10.33 8.07
CA SER A 186 21.77 -10.55 9.22
C SER A 186 22.22 -12.01 9.29
N PHE A 187 23.32 -12.27 10.01
CA PHE A 187 23.82 -13.63 10.23
C PHE A 187 22.77 -14.51 10.94
N ALA A 188 22.00 -13.95 11.86
CA ALA A 188 20.91 -14.66 12.53
C ALA A 188 19.79 -15.08 11.56
N GLU A 189 19.42 -14.19 10.61
CA GLU A 189 18.44 -14.52 9.57
C GLU A 189 18.98 -15.57 8.58
N ILE A 190 20.29 -15.56 8.29
CA ILE A 190 20.94 -16.59 7.47
C ILE A 190 20.83 -17.95 8.17
N CYS A 191 21.10 -18.01 9.47
CA CYS A 191 20.96 -19.24 10.26
C CYS A 191 19.51 -19.73 10.29
N GLN A 192 18.53 -18.84 10.42
CA GLN A 192 17.10 -19.17 10.44
C GLN A 192 16.64 -19.76 9.09
N VAL A 193 17.11 -19.21 7.96
CA VAL A 193 16.80 -19.74 6.62
C VAL A 193 17.43 -21.11 6.39
N ILE A 194 18.63 -21.36 6.93
CA ILE A 194 19.35 -22.63 6.73
C ILE A 194 18.89 -23.71 7.69
N THR A 195 18.58 -23.37 8.96
CA THR A 195 18.28 -24.36 10.01
C THR A 195 16.80 -24.54 10.27
N GLY A 196 15.95 -23.60 9.84
CA GLY A 196 14.50 -23.64 10.07
C GLY A 196 14.09 -23.48 11.53
N HIS A 197 15.03 -23.10 12.41
CA HIS A 197 14.78 -22.94 13.86
C HIS A 197 15.07 -21.49 14.28
N ASP A 198 14.17 -20.95 15.11
CA ASP A 198 14.41 -19.72 15.87
C ASP A 198 15.45 -20.02 16.98
N LEU A 199 16.55 -19.25 17.02
CA LEU A 199 17.49 -19.24 18.14
C LEU A 199 17.00 -18.32 19.24
#